data_9558337c3947208b7fd8faa17aad22fb
#
_entry.id   9558337c3947208b7fd8faa17aad22fb
#
_cell.length_a   1.000
_cell.length_b   1.000
_cell.length_c   1.000
_cell.angle_alpha   90.00
_cell.angle_beta   90.00
_cell.angle_gamma   90.00
#
_symmetry.space_group_name_H-M   'P 1'
#
loop_
_entity.id
_entity.type
_entity.pdbx_description
1 polymer ?
#
loop_
_entity_poly.entity_id
_entity_poly.type
_entity_poly.pdbx_seq_one_letter_code
_entity_poly.pdbx_strand_id
1 'polypeptide(L)'
;DVDQLSQTIQETMEQRKKEIPKAEGIIKEMAKEFADWEKKRKLAPQINHFKNSLKKIEENEMHNIHKKFHYAKIEDMELSNNLVQKITNRFAKYIMENPSRADEITKLMEEILDIHKQ
;
A
#
# COMPACT_ATOMS: atom_id res chain seq x y z
N ASP A 1 -48.66 -7.84 33.64
CA ASP A 1 -48.17 -8.87 34.55
C ASP A 1 -46.66 -8.69 34.79
N VAL A 2 -46.29 -8.65 36.08
CA VAL A 2 -44.90 -8.42 36.49
C VAL A 2 -43.98 -9.55 36.01
N ASP A 3 -44.47 -10.79 36.04
CA ASP A 3 -43.68 -11.96 35.62
C ASP A 3 -43.39 -11.94 34.12
N GLN A 4 -44.38 -11.54 33.33
CA GLN A 4 -44.16 -11.38 31.85
C GLN A 4 -43.19 -10.24 31.54
N LEU A 5 -43.30 -9.13 32.25
CA LEU A 5 -42.39 -8.01 32.11
C LEU A 5 -40.96 -8.39 32.49
N SER A 6 -40.81 -9.09 33.61
CA SER A 6 -39.52 -9.58 34.08
C SER A 6 -38.90 -10.55 33.08
N GLN A 7 -39.68 -11.46 32.51
CA GLN A 7 -39.23 -12.39 31.47
C GLN A 7 -38.79 -11.67 30.20
N THR A 8 -39.58 -10.68 29.77
CA THR A 8 -39.22 -9.86 28.58
C THR A 8 -37.93 -9.10 28.77
N ILE A 9 -37.72 -8.52 29.96
CA ILE A 9 -36.47 -7.81 30.31
C ILE A 9 -35.30 -8.78 30.27
N GLN A 10 -35.44 -9.97 30.81
CA GLN A 10 -34.40 -10.99 30.86
C GLN A 10 -34.04 -11.46 29.46
N GLU A 11 -35.02 -11.73 28.61
CA GLU A 11 -34.80 -12.12 27.22
C GLU A 11 -34.05 -11.02 26.42
N THR A 12 -34.44 -9.76 26.64
CA THR A 12 -33.79 -8.62 26.01
C THR A 12 -32.34 -8.50 26.46
N MET A 13 -32.07 -8.69 27.75
CA MET A 13 -30.70 -8.65 28.27
C MET A 13 -29.84 -9.79 27.75
N GLU A 14 -30.41 -11.00 27.64
CA GLU A 14 -29.70 -12.14 27.05
C GLU A 14 -29.38 -11.91 25.58
N GLN A 15 -30.32 -11.33 24.83
CA GLN A 15 -30.09 -10.99 23.42
C GLN A 15 -28.99 -9.94 23.26
N ARG A 16 -28.99 -8.91 24.12
CA ARG A 16 -27.93 -7.90 24.13
C ARG A 16 -26.56 -8.51 24.42
N LYS A 17 -26.50 -9.46 25.37
CA LYS A 17 -25.25 -10.18 25.68
C LYS A 17 -24.72 -10.95 24.47
N LYS A 18 -25.59 -11.44 23.59
CA LYS A 18 -25.19 -12.14 22.36
C LYS A 18 -24.77 -11.16 21.26
N GLU A 19 -25.39 -9.99 21.21
CA GLU A 19 -25.12 -8.98 20.18
C GLU A 19 -23.87 -8.16 20.45
N ILE A 20 -23.53 -7.90 21.72
CA ILE A 20 -22.33 -7.13 22.08
C ILE A 20 -21.05 -7.73 21.51
N PRO A 21 -20.77 -9.04 21.61
CA PRO A 21 -19.58 -9.62 21.02
C PRO A 21 -19.55 -9.50 19.49
N LYS A 22 -20.71 -9.58 18.83
CA LYS A 22 -20.82 -9.39 17.38
C LYS A 22 -20.50 -7.95 17.00
N ALA A 23 -21.05 -6.97 17.73
CA ALA A 23 -20.78 -5.57 17.51
C ALA A 23 -19.30 -5.23 17.75
N GLU A 24 -18.71 -5.77 18.81
CA GLU A 24 -17.29 -5.63 19.12
C GLU A 24 -16.41 -6.20 18.00
N GLY A 25 -16.80 -7.36 17.47
CA GLY A 25 -16.10 -7.98 16.33
C GLY A 25 -16.14 -7.12 15.07
N ILE A 26 -17.28 -6.52 14.76
CA ILE A 26 -17.46 -5.62 13.63
C ILE A 26 -16.59 -4.37 13.81
N ILE A 27 -16.62 -3.76 14.98
CA ILE A 27 -15.83 -2.57 15.30
C ILE A 27 -14.33 -2.87 15.18
N LYS A 28 -13.90 -4.02 15.69
CA LYS A 28 -12.50 -4.46 15.61
C LYS A 28 -12.06 -4.64 14.16
N GLU A 29 -12.91 -5.24 13.33
CA GLU A 29 -12.63 -5.44 11.90
C GLU A 29 -12.58 -4.11 11.15
N MET A 30 -13.51 -3.21 11.41
CA MET A 30 -13.53 -1.87 10.84
C MET A 30 -12.29 -1.06 11.23
N ALA A 31 -11.86 -1.16 12.49
CA ALA A 31 -10.65 -0.51 12.97
C ALA A 31 -9.40 -1.03 12.26
N LYS A 32 -9.35 -2.34 12.01
CA LYS A 32 -8.26 -2.97 11.26
C LYS A 32 -8.22 -2.50 9.81
N GLU A 33 -9.37 -2.47 9.15
CA GLU A 33 -9.50 -1.98 7.77
C GLU A 33 -9.07 -0.52 7.67
N PHE A 34 -9.49 0.31 8.63
CA PHE A 34 -9.10 1.71 8.69
C PHE A 34 -7.58 1.87 8.86
N ALA A 35 -6.98 1.09 9.76
CA ALA A 35 -5.53 1.13 10.00
C ALA A 35 -4.75 0.71 8.73
N ASP A 36 -5.22 -0.31 8.03
CA ASP A 36 -4.61 -0.74 6.76
C ASP A 36 -4.75 0.33 5.67
N TRP A 37 -5.93 0.95 5.57
CA TRP A 37 -6.17 2.04 4.63
C TRP A 37 -5.27 3.25 4.91
N GLU A 38 -5.16 3.65 6.17
CA GLU A 38 -4.32 4.77 6.58
C GLU A 38 -2.84 4.50 6.29
N LYS A 39 -2.38 3.29 6.56
CA LYS A 39 -1.02 2.85 6.25
C LYS A 39 -0.73 2.95 4.75
N LYS A 40 -1.62 2.45 3.90
CA LYS A 40 -1.49 2.55 2.44
C LYS A 40 -1.46 4.00 1.99
N ARG A 41 -2.37 4.81 2.52
CA ARG A 41 -2.43 6.24 2.21
C ARG A 41 -1.16 6.98 2.60
N LYS A 42 -0.60 6.65 3.76
CA LYS A 42 0.62 7.27 4.27
C LYS A 42 1.85 6.89 3.45
N LEU A 43 1.92 5.65 2.99
CA LEU A 43 3.07 5.12 2.26
C LEU A 43 2.98 5.35 0.74
N ALA A 44 1.80 5.65 0.21
CA ALA A 44 1.60 5.87 -1.22
C ALA A 44 2.54 6.92 -1.83
N PRO A 45 2.78 8.08 -1.22
CA PRO A 45 3.71 9.06 -1.77
C PRO A 45 5.14 8.52 -1.90
N GLN A 46 5.58 7.71 -0.95
CA GLN A 46 6.91 7.10 -0.97
C GLN A 46 7.03 6.06 -2.08
N ILE A 47 5.99 5.25 -2.27
CA ILE A 47 5.92 4.27 -3.35
C ILE A 47 5.93 4.97 -4.71
N ASN A 48 5.15 6.03 -4.87
CA ASN A 48 5.11 6.81 -6.10
C ASN A 48 6.43 7.51 -6.39
N HIS A 49 7.08 8.02 -5.37
CA HIS A 49 8.40 8.65 -5.50
C HIS A 49 9.45 7.63 -6.00
N PHE A 50 9.45 6.44 -5.43
CA PHE A 50 10.31 5.35 -5.87
C PHE A 50 10.05 4.99 -7.34
N LYS A 51 8.77 4.80 -7.71
CA LYS A 51 8.37 4.49 -9.08
C LYS A 51 8.81 5.57 -10.05
N ASN A 52 8.62 6.84 -9.69
CA ASN A 52 9.01 7.97 -10.54
C ASN A 52 10.52 8.05 -10.72
N SER A 53 11.30 7.73 -9.70
CA SER A 53 12.76 7.66 -9.77
C SER A 53 13.22 6.57 -10.75
N LEU A 54 12.59 5.39 -10.68
CA LEU A 54 12.86 4.32 -11.65
C LEU A 54 12.46 4.71 -13.06
N LYS A 55 11.34 5.41 -13.23
CA LYS A 55 10.88 5.88 -14.54
C LYS A 55 11.86 6.89 -15.17
N LYS A 56 12.46 7.74 -14.37
CA LYS A 56 13.48 8.67 -14.87
C LYS A 56 14.71 7.93 -15.39
N ILE A 57 15.14 6.89 -14.69
CA ILE A 57 16.22 6.02 -15.12
C ILE A 57 15.83 5.32 -16.43
N GLU A 58 14.60 4.78 -16.50
CA GLU A 58 14.06 4.14 -17.69
C GLU A 58 14.06 5.10 -18.88
N GLU A 59 13.55 6.30 -18.72
CA GLU A 59 13.47 7.31 -19.77
C GLU A 59 14.87 7.71 -20.28
N ASN A 60 15.82 7.90 -19.37
CA ASN A 60 17.20 8.19 -19.74
C ASN A 60 17.82 7.04 -20.53
N GLU A 61 17.60 5.81 -20.11
CA GLU A 61 18.12 4.64 -20.81
C GLU A 61 17.47 4.46 -22.19
N MET A 62 16.15 4.67 -22.28
CA MET A 62 15.43 4.65 -23.56
C MET A 62 15.94 5.73 -24.50
N HIS A 63 16.23 6.92 -23.99
CA HIS A 63 16.82 7.99 -24.77
C HIS A 63 18.23 7.61 -25.29
N ASN A 64 19.05 7.01 -24.44
CA ASN A 64 20.40 6.55 -24.81
C ASN A 64 20.34 5.43 -25.86
N ILE A 65 19.41 4.49 -25.73
CA ILE A 65 19.21 3.42 -26.70
C ILE A 65 18.76 3.99 -28.04
N HIS A 66 17.80 4.91 -28.03
CA HIS A 66 17.31 5.57 -29.24
C HIS A 66 18.42 6.37 -29.94
N LYS A 67 19.22 7.11 -29.18
CA LYS A 67 20.35 7.87 -29.70
C LYS A 67 21.41 6.97 -30.34
N LYS A 68 21.69 5.81 -29.73
CA LYS A 68 22.72 4.88 -30.15
C LYS A 68 22.26 3.99 -31.32
N PHE A 69 21.02 3.50 -31.27
CA PHE A 69 20.47 2.53 -32.20
C PHE A 69 19.41 3.10 -33.14
N HIS A 70 19.03 4.37 -32.97
CA HIS A 70 18.04 5.10 -33.78
C HIS A 70 16.61 4.51 -33.72
N TYR A 71 16.34 3.53 -32.85
CA TYR A 71 15.00 3.00 -32.64
C TYR A 71 14.85 2.37 -31.26
N ALA A 72 13.59 2.35 -30.76
CA ALA A 72 13.19 1.53 -29.62
C ALA A 72 11.99 0.71 -30.05
N LYS A 73 12.02 -0.59 -29.84
CA LYS A 73 10.89 -1.48 -30.15
C LYS A 73 9.81 -1.35 -29.08
N ILE A 74 8.55 -1.50 -29.49
CA ILE A 74 7.42 -1.47 -28.58
C ILE A 74 7.54 -2.59 -27.52
N GLU A 75 7.99 -3.77 -27.91
CA GLU A 75 8.21 -4.89 -26.99
C GLU A 75 9.27 -4.56 -25.92
N ASP A 76 10.32 -3.84 -26.28
CA ASP A 76 11.34 -3.40 -25.34
C ASP A 76 10.78 -2.39 -24.34
N MET A 77 9.90 -1.51 -24.78
CA MET A 77 9.22 -0.55 -23.92
C MET A 77 8.25 -1.25 -22.95
N GLU A 78 7.53 -2.25 -23.42
CA GLU A 78 6.64 -3.05 -22.56
C GLU A 78 7.44 -3.84 -21.52
N LEU A 79 8.55 -4.46 -21.93
CA LEU A 79 9.42 -5.18 -20.99
C LEU A 79 9.96 -4.23 -19.93
N SER A 80 10.42 -3.05 -20.32
CA SER A 80 10.96 -2.05 -19.40
C SER A 80 9.90 -1.56 -18.41
N ASN A 81 8.69 -1.25 -18.90
CA ASN A 81 7.57 -0.84 -18.04
C ASN A 81 7.19 -1.94 -17.06
N ASN A 82 7.19 -3.19 -17.50
CA ASN A 82 6.88 -4.33 -16.63
C ASN A 82 7.96 -4.52 -15.56
N LEU A 83 9.23 -4.33 -15.89
CA LEU A 83 10.32 -4.38 -14.92
C LEU A 83 10.19 -3.29 -13.87
N VAL A 84 9.93 -2.06 -14.30
CA VAL A 84 9.68 -0.92 -13.38
C VAL A 84 8.52 -1.26 -12.43
N GLN A 85 7.42 -1.79 -12.96
CA GLN A 85 6.26 -2.12 -12.14
C GLN A 85 6.57 -3.26 -11.16
N LYS A 86 7.28 -4.30 -11.59
CA LYS A 86 7.66 -5.40 -10.70
C LYS A 86 8.59 -4.96 -9.58
N ILE A 87 9.59 -4.14 -9.89
CA ILE A 87 10.51 -3.61 -8.87
C ILE A 87 9.75 -2.70 -7.90
N THR A 88 8.87 -1.84 -8.42
CA THR A 88 8.01 -0.98 -7.60
C THR A 88 7.11 -1.80 -6.67
N ASN A 89 6.53 -2.88 -7.17
CA ASN A 89 5.67 -3.75 -6.37
C ASN A 89 6.46 -4.43 -5.23
N ARG A 90 7.69 -4.84 -5.48
CA ARG A 90 8.56 -5.42 -4.45
C ARG A 90 8.93 -4.38 -3.38
N PHE A 91 9.24 -3.18 -3.81
CA PHE A 91 9.48 -2.07 -2.89
C PHE A 91 8.25 -1.78 -2.04
N ALA A 92 7.08 -1.65 -2.68
CA ALA A 92 5.82 -1.40 -2.00
C ALA A 92 5.50 -2.48 -0.96
N LYS A 93 5.67 -3.75 -1.32
CA LYS A 93 5.46 -4.87 -0.41
C LYS A 93 6.37 -4.77 0.81
N TYR A 94 7.65 -4.49 0.60
CA TYR A 94 8.61 -4.41 1.69
C TYR A 94 8.28 -3.29 2.67
N ILE A 95 7.99 -2.08 2.21
CA ILE A 95 7.68 -0.96 3.11
C ILE A 95 6.31 -1.11 3.78
N MET A 96 5.36 -1.79 3.11
CA MET A 96 4.07 -2.11 3.70
C MET A 96 4.21 -3.12 4.84
N GLU A 97 5.12 -4.07 4.73
CA GLU A 97 5.44 -5.05 5.76
C GLU A 97 6.37 -4.49 6.85
N ASN A 98 7.11 -3.41 6.55
CA ASN A 98 8.07 -2.79 7.46
C ASN A 98 7.86 -1.27 7.51
N PRO A 99 6.68 -0.80 7.95
CA PRO A 99 6.36 0.63 7.88
C PRO A 99 7.27 1.51 8.76
N SER A 100 7.83 0.95 9.83
CA SER A 100 8.78 1.68 10.69
C SER A 100 10.10 2.01 9.99
N ARG A 101 10.42 1.30 8.91
CA ARG A 101 11.64 1.51 8.12
C ARG A 101 11.39 2.30 6.84
N ALA A 102 10.14 2.70 6.56
CA ALA A 102 9.78 3.32 5.30
C ALA A 102 10.56 4.60 5.02
N ASP A 103 10.71 5.46 6.02
CA ASP A 103 11.44 6.73 5.86
C ASP A 103 12.94 6.51 5.62
N GLU A 104 13.54 5.60 6.37
CA GLU A 104 14.95 5.20 6.20
C GLU A 104 15.20 4.65 4.81
N ILE A 105 14.34 3.72 4.37
CA ILE A 105 14.48 3.07 3.08
C ILE A 105 14.26 4.04 1.93
N THR A 106 13.27 4.93 2.04
CA THR A 106 12.99 5.95 1.04
C THR A 106 14.20 6.88 0.87
N LYS A 107 14.79 7.31 1.98
CA LYS A 107 15.98 8.16 1.95
C LYS A 107 17.16 7.44 1.30
N LEU A 108 17.35 6.17 1.63
CA LEU A 108 18.41 5.36 1.02
C LEU A 108 18.19 5.18 -0.49
N MET A 109 16.96 4.93 -0.90
CA MET A 109 16.61 4.81 -2.32
C MET A 109 16.79 6.13 -3.07
N GLU A 110 16.50 7.27 -2.44
CA GLU A 110 16.79 8.58 -3.03
C GLU A 110 18.28 8.75 -3.29
N GLU A 111 19.13 8.37 -2.36
CA GLU A 111 20.58 8.44 -2.51
C GLU A 111 21.09 7.54 -3.64
N ILE A 112 20.49 6.35 -3.79
CA ILE A 112 20.91 5.36 -4.78
C ILE A 112 20.36 5.68 -6.17
N LEU A 113 19.08 6.08 -6.26
CA LEU A 113 18.35 6.23 -7.52
C LEU A 113 18.30 7.66 -8.04
N ASP A 114 18.73 8.65 -7.25
CA ASP A 114 18.64 10.05 -7.67
C ASP A 114 19.68 10.38 -8.75
N ILE A 115 19.20 10.56 -9.96
CA ILE A 115 20.02 10.90 -11.12
C ILE A 115 20.52 12.35 -11.11
N HIS A 116 19.96 13.21 -10.26
CA HIS A 116 20.38 14.62 -10.18
C HIS A 116 21.70 14.81 -9.42
N LYS A 117 22.13 13.80 -8.67
CA LYS A 117 23.41 13.79 -7.96
C LYS A 117 24.57 13.29 -8.81
N GLN A 118 24.26 12.83 -9.99
CA GLN A 118 25.25 12.40 -10.98
C GLN A 118 25.53 13.55 -11.94
#